data_3d04140abfdddbf0927c659908d13397
#
_entry.id   3d04140abfdddbf0927c659908d13397
#
_cell.length_a   1.000
_cell.length_b   1.000
_cell.length_c   1.000
_cell.angle_alpha   90.00
_cell.angle_beta   90.00
_cell.angle_gamma   90.00
#
_symmetry.space_group_name_H-M   'P 1'
#
loop_
_entity.id
_entity.type
_entity.pdbx_description
1 polymer ?
#
loop_
_entity_poly.entity_id
_entity_poly.type
_entity_poly.pdbx_seq_one_letter_code
_entity_poly.pdbx_strand_id
1 'polypeptide(L)'
;MGSNGFKLPLGWNCKKLVDCTKEGNISYGIVQPGQHQEDGIGIIRVNNIQNGNIYIDDVLKVPHEIESKFAKTRLEGGEVLLTLVGSTGISAITTKALQGWNVARAVAVIKPCDEISAEWIHICLQSPFTKYFLDSRANTTVQKTLNLKDVKEIPLPIPPHEERVSLEKIYFNFENRINLNIKINKILEEMSQNLFKSWFVDFDPVVDNALDAGNPIPEALQSRAELRQKVRNCADFKPLSAEIRSLFPNEFEETELGLIPKGWKFSNVNSLLKNTIGGDWGCDSRDEKHTIQAVIVRGTDIPELISGRMSSAPCRWVEPKKLEKRKINNGDIIIEVSGGSPTQSTGRSIFMTEQIISRLGGIIEPASFCRKFEPLSIEIGLIISLHLNKIYNDGKMWEYQNQSTGIANFQTKYFLEAEHIVMPDVEIINTFYNIVMPWIDKSHNNNQIVLSNLRDTLLPKLISGELSLEDLPDLTTNTEAA
;
A
#
# COMPACT_ATOMS: atom_id res chain seq x y z
N MET A 1 -9.20 -41.42 -14.93
CA MET A 1 -8.93 -41.71 -13.53
C MET A 1 -9.08 -40.43 -12.77
N GLY A 2 -10.14 -40.28 -11.99
CA GLY A 2 -10.36 -39.21 -11.00
C GLY A 2 -10.29 -37.77 -11.50
N SER A 3 -11.07 -37.37 -12.49
CA SER A 3 -11.32 -35.96 -12.80
C SER A 3 -12.25 -35.39 -11.75
N ASN A 4 -11.73 -34.67 -10.77
CA ASN A 4 -12.57 -33.73 -10.01
C ASN A 4 -13.12 -32.72 -11.01
N GLY A 5 -14.40 -32.90 -11.34
CA GLY A 5 -15.06 -32.36 -12.48
C GLY A 5 -15.16 -30.83 -12.52
N PHE A 6 -14.16 -30.20 -13.08
CA PHE A 6 -14.31 -28.87 -13.63
C PHE A 6 -15.03 -29.04 -14.98
N LYS A 7 -16.33 -28.72 -15.00
CA LYS A 7 -17.15 -28.82 -16.20
C LYS A 7 -16.88 -27.57 -17.02
N LEU A 8 -16.14 -27.69 -18.12
CA LEU A 8 -15.89 -26.57 -19.02
C LEU A 8 -17.19 -26.17 -19.76
N PRO A 9 -17.35 -24.87 -20.08
CA PRO A 9 -18.45 -24.42 -20.95
C PRO A 9 -18.43 -25.10 -22.32
N LEU A 10 -19.55 -25.08 -23.00
CA LEU A 10 -19.68 -25.64 -24.35
C LEU A 10 -18.74 -24.91 -25.31
N GLY A 11 -17.96 -25.65 -26.09
CA GLY A 11 -17.00 -25.08 -27.05
C GLY A 11 -15.61 -24.75 -26.48
N TRP A 12 -15.44 -24.90 -25.16
CA TRP A 12 -14.12 -24.72 -24.55
C TRP A 12 -13.30 -26.01 -24.58
N ASN A 13 -11.99 -25.84 -24.72
CA ASN A 13 -11.02 -26.92 -24.63
C ASN A 13 -10.14 -26.79 -23.39
N CYS A 14 -9.43 -27.85 -23.00
CA CYS A 14 -8.42 -27.80 -21.95
C CYS A 14 -7.06 -28.18 -22.55
N LYS A 15 -6.07 -27.29 -22.39
CA LYS A 15 -4.66 -27.55 -22.75
C LYS A 15 -3.79 -27.51 -21.51
N LYS A 16 -2.66 -28.20 -21.51
CA LYS A 16 -1.63 -27.99 -20.46
C LYS A 16 -0.92 -26.68 -20.73
N LEU A 17 -0.44 -26.02 -19.65
CA LEU A 17 0.31 -24.76 -19.79
C LEU A 17 1.49 -24.90 -20.76
N VAL A 18 2.21 -26.03 -20.73
CA VAL A 18 3.33 -26.29 -21.63
C VAL A 18 2.93 -26.25 -23.09
N ASP A 19 1.73 -26.70 -23.44
CA ASP A 19 1.20 -26.72 -24.81
C ASP A 19 0.75 -25.31 -25.28
N CYS A 20 0.68 -24.36 -24.35
CA CYS A 20 0.35 -22.95 -24.62
C CYS A 20 1.60 -22.06 -24.71
N THR A 21 2.79 -22.63 -24.75
CA THR A 21 4.07 -21.90 -24.78
C THR A 21 4.85 -22.16 -26.06
N LYS A 22 5.72 -21.21 -26.44
CA LYS A 22 6.63 -21.39 -27.57
C LYS A 22 7.58 -22.56 -27.30
N GLU A 23 7.54 -23.58 -28.13
CA GLU A 23 8.43 -24.76 -28.09
C GLU A 23 8.40 -25.50 -26.72
N GLY A 24 7.32 -25.42 -25.97
CA GLY A 24 7.23 -26.01 -24.62
C GLY A 24 8.19 -25.39 -23.61
N ASN A 25 8.63 -24.16 -23.85
CA ASN A 25 9.69 -23.53 -23.08
C ASN A 25 9.15 -22.82 -21.82
N ILE A 26 9.24 -23.53 -20.70
CA ILE A 26 9.08 -22.96 -19.34
C ILE A 26 10.38 -23.23 -18.61
N SER A 27 11.10 -22.17 -18.24
CA SER A 27 12.42 -22.25 -17.63
C SER A 27 12.52 -21.34 -16.40
N TYR A 28 13.36 -21.70 -15.46
CA TYR A 28 13.74 -20.81 -14.37
C TYR A 28 15.04 -20.06 -14.70
N GLY A 29 15.22 -18.91 -14.04
CA GLY A 29 16.34 -18.03 -14.31
C GLY A 29 17.63 -18.37 -13.57
N ILE A 30 18.41 -17.36 -13.27
CA ILE A 30 19.77 -17.41 -12.74
C ILE A 30 19.81 -18.08 -11.38
N VAL A 31 20.63 -19.16 -11.27
CA VAL A 31 20.71 -19.99 -10.06
C VAL A 31 21.57 -19.33 -8.97
N GLN A 32 22.70 -18.72 -9.36
CA GLN A 32 23.65 -18.07 -8.46
C GLN A 32 23.94 -16.66 -8.99
N PRO A 33 23.16 -15.67 -8.59
CA PRO A 33 23.27 -14.31 -9.15
C PRO A 33 24.54 -13.57 -8.73
N GLY A 34 25.22 -14.02 -7.67
CA GLY A 34 26.38 -13.30 -7.12
C GLY A 34 25.99 -12.04 -6.34
N GLN A 35 26.97 -11.14 -6.18
CA GLN A 35 26.75 -9.85 -5.53
C GLN A 35 26.21 -8.82 -6.54
N HIS A 36 25.57 -7.76 -6.00
CA HIS A 36 25.10 -6.65 -6.83
C HIS A 36 26.25 -5.95 -7.55
N GLN A 37 26.06 -5.66 -8.83
CA GLN A 37 26.99 -4.89 -9.66
C GLN A 37 26.25 -3.74 -10.34
N GLU A 38 26.68 -2.52 -10.12
CA GLU A 38 26.02 -1.29 -10.62
C GLU A 38 25.75 -1.31 -12.13
N ASP A 39 26.74 -1.70 -12.93
CA ASP A 39 26.65 -1.78 -14.41
C ASP A 39 26.12 -3.12 -14.92
N GLY A 40 25.56 -3.96 -14.03
CA GLY A 40 25.08 -5.29 -14.39
C GLY A 40 23.67 -5.29 -14.99
N ILE A 41 23.22 -6.49 -15.39
CA ILE A 41 21.87 -6.75 -15.90
C ILE A 41 20.91 -6.93 -14.72
N GLY A 42 19.77 -6.23 -14.77
CA GLY A 42 18.71 -6.36 -13.76
C GLY A 42 18.06 -7.75 -13.78
N ILE A 43 17.81 -8.32 -12.61
CA ILE A 43 17.07 -9.58 -12.47
C ILE A 43 15.83 -9.42 -11.59
N ILE A 44 14.72 -9.98 -12.04
CA ILE A 44 13.46 -10.01 -11.28
C ILE A 44 13.51 -11.17 -10.30
N ARG A 45 13.34 -10.87 -9.02
CA ARG A 45 13.25 -11.83 -7.91
C ARG A 45 11.80 -11.96 -7.46
N VAL A 46 11.50 -12.94 -6.59
CA VAL A 46 10.15 -13.18 -6.04
C VAL A 46 9.58 -11.94 -5.34
N ASN A 47 10.41 -11.21 -4.58
CA ASN A 47 9.99 -9.99 -3.89
C ASN A 47 9.62 -8.83 -4.83
N ASN A 48 10.09 -8.86 -6.07
CA ASN A 48 9.73 -7.89 -7.10
C ASN A 48 8.34 -8.17 -7.74
N ILE A 49 7.77 -9.37 -7.53
CA ILE A 49 6.46 -9.75 -8.12
C ILE A 49 5.40 -9.74 -7.01
N GLN A 50 4.49 -8.79 -7.07
CA GLN A 50 3.43 -8.62 -6.08
C GLN A 50 2.14 -8.18 -6.76
N ASN A 51 1.01 -8.78 -6.37
CA ASN A 51 -0.33 -8.37 -6.83
C ASN A 51 -0.45 -8.25 -8.36
N GLY A 52 0.15 -9.17 -9.12
CA GLY A 52 0.11 -9.15 -10.58
C GLY A 52 1.04 -8.13 -11.25
N ASN A 53 1.80 -7.36 -10.49
CA ASN A 53 2.71 -6.31 -10.99
C ASN A 53 4.17 -6.65 -10.69
N ILE A 54 5.08 -6.03 -11.46
CA ILE A 54 6.53 -6.12 -11.27
C ILE A 54 7.04 -4.77 -10.77
N TYR A 55 7.66 -4.76 -9.59
CA TYR A 55 8.26 -3.59 -8.96
C TYR A 55 9.78 -3.62 -9.12
N ILE A 56 10.35 -2.52 -9.58
CA ILE A 56 11.77 -2.42 -9.96
C ILE A 56 12.57 -1.43 -9.08
N ASP A 57 11.99 -0.97 -7.98
CA ASP A 57 12.64 0.01 -7.07
C ASP A 57 13.85 -0.60 -6.33
N ASP A 58 13.82 -1.91 -6.03
CA ASP A 58 14.93 -2.67 -5.43
C ASP A 58 15.29 -3.87 -6.31
N VAL A 59 16.14 -3.67 -7.29
CA VAL A 59 16.53 -4.70 -8.25
C VAL A 59 18.00 -5.10 -8.05
N LEU A 60 18.23 -6.40 -7.92
CA LEU A 60 19.57 -6.94 -7.98
C LEU A 60 20.05 -6.92 -9.44
N LYS A 61 21.23 -6.35 -9.67
CA LYS A 61 21.90 -6.41 -10.97
C LYS A 61 23.06 -7.40 -10.92
N VAL A 62 23.19 -8.23 -11.95
CA VAL A 62 24.17 -9.30 -12.03
C VAL A 62 25.19 -9.04 -13.13
N PRO A 63 26.45 -9.53 -13.01
CA PRO A 63 27.45 -9.43 -14.05
C PRO A 63 26.97 -10.00 -15.39
N HIS A 64 27.35 -9.36 -16.50
CA HIS A 64 27.05 -9.83 -17.85
C HIS A 64 27.51 -11.26 -18.12
N GLU A 65 28.64 -11.65 -17.54
CA GLU A 65 29.21 -13.02 -17.69
C GLU A 65 28.33 -14.10 -17.05
N ILE A 66 27.63 -13.75 -15.96
CA ILE A 66 26.69 -14.66 -15.30
C ILE A 66 25.41 -14.73 -16.13
N GLU A 67 24.85 -13.57 -16.51
CA GLU A 67 23.59 -13.48 -17.27
C GLU A 67 23.67 -14.20 -18.62
N SER A 68 24.79 -14.07 -19.34
CA SER A 68 24.98 -14.68 -20.69
C SER A 68 24.80 -16.20 -20.71
N LYS A 69 25.06 -16.89 -19.58
CA LYS A 69 24.82 -18.32 -19.40
C LYS A 69 23.34 -18.69 -19.32
N PHE A 70 22.48 -17.71 -19.11
CA PHE A 70 21.03 -17.86 -18.94
C PHE A 70 20.22 -17.13 -20.02
N ALA A 71 20.76 -17.02 -21.23
CA ALA A 71 20.14 -16.31 -22.35
C ALA A 71 18.70 -16.79 -22.69
N LYS A 72 18.37 -18.05 -22.38
CA LYS A 72 17.02 -18.62 -22.61
C LYS A 72 15.92 -17.94 -21.81
N THR A 73 16.25 -17.38 -20.65
CA THR A 73 15.32 -16.69 -19.76
C THR A 73 15.46 -15.18 -19.83
N ARG A 74 16.27 -14.66 -20.77
CA ARG A 74 16.32 -13.23 -21.04
C ARG A 74 14.96 -12.75 -21.52
N LEU A 75 14.50 -11.65 -20.92
CA LEU A 75 13.20 -11.07 -21.18
C LEU A 75 13.20 -10.26 -22.48
N GLU A 76 12.13 -10.38 -23.23
CA GLU A 76 11.87 -9.66 -24.48
C GLU A 76 10.66 -8.73 -24.36
N GLY A 77 9.84 -8.95 -23.31
CA GLY A 77 8.55 -8.32 -23.08
C GLY A 77 7.40 -9.18 -23.62
N GLY A 78 6.37 -9.35 -22.79
CA GLY A 78 5.21 -10.20 -23.06
C GLY A 78 5.32 -11.61 -22.50
N GLU A 79 6.36 -11.94 -21.73
CA GLU A 79 6.42 -13.19 -20.98
C GLU A 79 5.56 -13.12 -19.72
N VAL A 80 5.07 -14.27 -19.28
CA VAL A 80 4.45 -14.41 -17.95
C VAL A 80 5.49 -14.95 -16.98
N LEU A 81 5.74 -14.21 -15.91
CA LEU A 81 6.57 -14.66 -14.80
C LEU A 81 5.69 -15.34 -13.76
N LEU A 82 6.20 -16.42 -13.14
CA LEU A 82 5.52 -17.15 -12.08
C LEU A 82 6.48 -17.43 -10.92
N THR A 83 6.11 -17.08 -9.71
CA THR A 83 6.93 -17.33 -8.52
C THR A 83 6.87 -18.80 -8.10
N LEU A 84 8.05 -19.40 -7.86
CA LEU A 84 8.21 -20.84 -7.59
C LEU A 84 8.56 -21.15 -6.14
N VAL A 85 9.09 -20.20 -5.36
CA VAL A 85 9.63 -20.44 -4.00
C VAL A 85 9.15 -19.35 -3.06
N GLY A 86 8.76 -19.71 -1.84
CA GLY A 86 8.25 -18.78 -0.83
C GLY A 86 6.81 -18.37 -1.13
N SER A 87 6.57 -17.16 -1.59
CA SER A 87 5.27 -16.71 -2.10
C SER A 87 5.00 -17.32 -3.48
N THR A 88 4.63 -18.60 -3.50
CA THR A 88 4.44 -19.39 -4.73
C THR A 88 3.14 -19.05 -5.46
N GLY A 89 3.15 -19.17 -6.81
CA GLY A 89 1.93 -19.06 -7.62
C GLY A 89 1.48 -17.63 -7.95
N ILE A 90 2.30 -16.63 -7.63
CA ILE A 90 2.02 -15.25 -8.05
C ILE A 90 2.59 -15.07 -9.46
N SER A 91 1.77 -14.58 -10.39
CA SER A 91 2.21 -14.30 -11.76
C SER A 91 2.13 -12.81 -12.08
N ALA A 92 2.93 -12.37 -13.04
CA ALA A 92 2.91 -11.03 -13.63
C ALA A 92 3.36 -11.08 -15.08
N ILE A 93 2.93 -10.12 -15.91
CA ILE A 93 3.32 -10.02 -17.32
C ILE A 93 4.46 -9.02 -17.46
N THR A 94 5.52 -9.37 -18.19
CA THR A 94 6.62 -8.47 -18.46
C THR A 94 6.25 -7.45 -19.53
N THR A 95 6.83 -6.26 -19.43
CA THR A 95 6.68 -5.20 -20.42
C THR A 95 7.99 -5.03 -21.23
N LYS A 96 7.93 -4.33 -22.35
CA LYS A 96 9.12 -3.99 -23.14
C LYS A 96 10.17 -3.18 -22.37
N ALA A 97 9.78 -2.50 -21.29
CA ALA A 97 10.73 -1.80 -20.43
C ALA A 97 11.71 -2.73 -19.72
N LEU A 98 11.37 -4.03 -19.60
CA LEU A 98 12.24 -5.07 -19.01
C LEU A 98 13.03 -5.85 -20.06
N GLN A 99 13.02 -5.42 -21.32
CA GLN A 99 13.78 -6.07 -22.38
C GLN A 99 15.27 -6.12 -22.04
N GLY A 100 15.88 -7.28 -22.20
CA GLY A 100 17.29 -7.52 -21.87
C GLY A 100 17.56 -7.90 -20.43
N TRP A 101 16.58 -7.77 -19.54
CA TRP A 101 16.67 -8.25 -18.16
C TRP A 101 16.53 -9.77 -18.07
N ASN A 102 16.76 -10.30 -16.88
CA ASN A 102 16.58 -11.73 -16.62
C ASN A 102 15.78 -11.95 -15.33
N VAL A 103 15.65 -13.18 -14.86
CA VAL A 103 14.97 -13.53 -13.62
C VAL A 103 15.85 -14.42 -12.74
N ALA A 104 15.57 -14.44 -11.44
CA ALA A 104 16.22 -15.36 -10.49
C ALA A 104 15.64 -16.77 -10.60
N ARG A 105 16.37 -17.79 -10.11
CA ARG A 105 15.95 -19.20 -10.09
C ARG A 105 14.55 -19.45 -9.52
N ALA A 106 14.14 -18.65 -8.54
CA ALA A 106 12.84 -18.79 -7.88
C ALA A 106 11.66 -18.25 -8.70
N VAL A 107 11.91 -17.82 -9.95
CA VAL A 107 10.89 -17.29 -10.88
C VAL A 107 10.97 -18.09 -12.17
N ALA A 108 9.82 -18.61 -12.63
CA ALA A 108 9.69 -19.22 -13.96
C ALA A 108 9.37 -18.15 -15.01
N VAL A 109 9.97 -18.29 -16.19
CA VAL A 109 9.63 -17.54 -17.40
C VAL A 109 8.79 -18.42 -18.30
N ILE A 110 7.60 -17.97 -18.64
CA ILE A 110 6.63 -18.63 -19.51
C ILE A 110 6.52 -17.76 -20.76
N LYS A 111 6.99 -18.26 -21.89
CA LYS A 111 6.89 -17.56 -23.20
C LYS A 111 5.62 -18.04 -23.92
N PRO A 112 4.55 -17.24 -24.02
CA PRO A 112 3.30 -17.63 -24.66
C PRO A 112 3.51 -18.00 -26.13
N CYS A 113 2.74 -18.96 -26.66
CA CYS A 113 2.66 -19.20 -28.09
C CYS A 113 1.81 -18.13 -28.80
N ASP A 114 1.86 -18.07 -30.11
CA ASP A 114 1.13 -17.04 -30.87
C ASP A 114 -0.40 -17.18 -30.80
N GLU A 115 -0.91 -18.37 -30.44
CA GLU A 115 -2.35 -18.65 -30.33
C GLU A 115 -2.94 -18.22 -28.97
N ILE A 116 -2.13 -18.17 -27.92
CA ILE A 116 -2.58 -17.91 -26.53
C ILE A 116 -1.80 -16.72 -25.98
N SER A 117 -2.53 -15.68 -25.61
CA SER A 117 -1.98 -14.45 -25.06
C SER A 117 -1.33 -14.65 -23.69
N ALA A 118 -0.37 -13.78 -23.33
CA ALA A 118 0.17 -13.68 -21.98
C ALA A 118 -0.93 -13.35 -20.96
N GLU A 119 -1.85 -12.50 -21.37
CA GLU A 119 -3.00 -12.07 -20.62
C GLU A 119 -3.86 -13.25 -20.17
N TRP A 120 -4.19 -14.15 -21.11
CA TRP A 120 -4.99 -15.33 -20.79
C TRP A 120 -4.28 -16.29 -19.83
N ILE A 121 -3.00 -16.55 -20.10
CA ILE A 121 -2.18 -17.39 -19.19
C ILE A 121 -2.17 -16.77 -17.78
N HIS A 122 -1.93 -15.47 -17.68
CA HIS A 122 -1.93 -14.76 -16.39
C HIS A 122 -3.27 -14.90 -15.66
N ILE A 123 -4.39 -14.68 -16.34
CA ILE A 123 -5.74 -14.84 -15.78
C ILE A 123 -5.95 -16.26 -15.24
N CYS A 124 -5.60 -17.27 -16.02
CA CYS A 124 -5.73 -18.65 -15.59
C CYS A 124 -4.85 -18.98 -14.37
N LEU A 125 -3.63 -18.46 -14.32
CA LEU A 125 -2.71 -18.67 -13.20
C LEU A 125 -3.22 -18.00 -11.89
N GLN A 126 -3.95 -16.88 -12.00
CA GLN A 126 -4.56 -16.23 -10.84
C GLN A 126 -5.87 -16.88 -10.37
N SER A 127 -6.45 -17.78 -11.17
CA SER A 127 -7.73 -18.43 -10.84
C SER A 127 -7.64 -19.28 -9.56
N PRO A 128 -8.71 -19.37 -8.76
CA PRO A 128 -8.76 -20.26 -7.59
C PRO A 128 -8.47 -21.72 -7.92
N PHE A 129 -8.88 -22.17 -9.11
CA PHE A 129 -8.64 -23.51 -9.60
C PHE A 129 -7.14 -23.79 -9.76
N THR A 130 -6.38 -22.90 -10.41
CA THR A 130 -4.94 -23.06 -10.57
C THR A 130 -4.22 -22.93 -9.22
N LYS A 131 -4.64 -22.02 -8.36
CA LYS A 131 -4.09 -21.91 -6.99
C LYS A 131 -4.25 -23.23 -6.23
N TYR A 132 -5.45 -23.82 -6.23
CA TYR A 132 -5.69 -25.12 -5.62
C TYR A 132 -4.83 -26.23 -6.25
N PHE A 133 -4.72 -26.27 -7.57
CA PHE A 133 -3.88 -27.22 -8.29
C PHE A 133 -2.40 -27.12 -7.85
N LEU A 134 -1.87 -25.92 -7.77
CA LEU A 134 -0.49 -25.66 -7.35
C LEU A 134 -0.28 -25.98 -5.86
N ASP A 135 -1.22 -25.59 -5.00
CA ASP A 135 -1.15 -25.85 -3.56
C ASP A 135 -1.16 -27.34 -3.23
N SER A 136 -1.93 -28.13 -3.96
CA SER A 136 -1.99 -29.59 -3.81
C SER A 136 -0.69 -30.30 -4.20
N ARG A 137 0.20 -29.65 -4.97
CA ARG A 137 1.48 -30.20 -5.46
C ARG A 137 2.73 -29.54 -4.89
N ALA A 138 2.54 -28.46 -4.14
CA ALA A 138 3.66 -27.75 -3.53
C ALA A 138 4.31 -28.61 -2.41
N ASN A 139 5.64 -28.72 -2.44
CA ASN A 139 6.40 -29.34 -1.36
C ASN A 139 6.49 -28.38 -0.16
N THR A 140 6.15 -28.89 1.04
CA THR A 140 6.00 -28.07 2.27
C THR A 140 7.03 -28.40 3.34
N THR A 141 8.25 -28.80 3.00
CA THR A 141 9.24 -29.23 4.01
C THR A 141 9.70 -28.09 4.91
N VAL A 142 10.32 -27.04 4.37
CA VAL A 142 10.75 -25.84 5.13
C VAL A 142 10.20 -24.58 4.47
N GLN A 143 10.18 -24.55 3.15
CA GLN A 143 9.66 -23.45 2.35
C GLN A 143 8.85 -24.00 1.19
N LYS A 144 7.65 -23.44 0.99
CA LYS A 144 6.78 -23.85 -0.11
C LYS A 144 7.49 -23.69 -1.44
N THR A 145 7.56 -24.76 -2.24
CA THR A 145 8.29 -24.79 -3.52
C THR A 145 7.47 -25.52 -4.57
N LEU A 146 7.39 -24.94 -5.77
CA LEU A 146 6.77 -25.52 -6.97
C LEU A 146 7.85 -26.02 -7.92
N ASN A 147 7.66 -27.24 -8.44
CA ASN A 147 8.53 -27.79 -9.46
C ASN A 147 8.07 -27.37 -10.87
N LEU A 148 9.00 -27.10 -11.78
CA LEU A 148 8.65 -26.80 -13.18
C LEU A 148 7.85 -27.92 -13.86
N LYS A 149 8.04 -29.18 -13.42
CA LYS A 149 7.25 -30.30 -13.93
C LYS A 149 5.77 -30.11 -13.63
N ASP A 150 5.44 -29.70 -12.40
CA ASP A 150 4.05 -29.47 -11.98
C ASP A 150 3.47 -28.22 -12.65
N VAL A 151 4.29 -27.17 -12.83
CA VAL A 151 3.89 -25.95 -13.56
C VAL A 151 3.53 -26.27 -15.01
N LYS A 152 4.30 -27.12 -15.69
CA LYS A 152 4.01 -27.55 -17.07
C LYS A 152 2.68 -28.26 -17.22
N GLU A 153 2.24 -28.97 -16.20
CA GLU A 153 1.00 -29.76 -16.18
C GLU A 153 -0.23 -28.95 -15.76
N ILE A 154 -0.12 -27.65 -15.47
CA ILE A 154 -1.26 -26.81 -15.11
C ILE A 154 -2.30 -26.86 -16.24
N PRO A 155 -3.54 -27.29 -15.96
CA PRO A 155 -4.60 -27.28 -16.95
C PRO A 155 -5.13 -25.88 -17.17
N LEU A 156 -5.12 -25.41 -18.41
CA LEU A 156 -5.68 -24.13 -18.82
C LEU A 156 -6.98 -24.33 -19.60
N PRO A 157 -8.09 -23.75 -19.17
CA PRO A 157 -9.31 -23.68 -19.98
C PRO A 157 -9.06 -22.72 -21.16
N ILE A 158 -9.41 -23.13 -22.36
CA ILE A 158 -9.21 -22.35 -23.57
C ILE A 158 -10.57 -22.11 -24.23
N PRO A 159 -11.14 -20.90 -24.11
CA PRO A 159 -12.36 -20.50 -24.78
C PRO A 159 -12.14 -20.26 -26.27
N PRO A 160 -13.21 -20.13 -27.05
CA PRO A 160 -13.15 -19.56 -28.40
C PRO A 160 -12.46 -18.19 -28.38
N HIS A 161 -11.80 -17.82 -29.48
CA HIS A 161 -10.93 -16.63 -29.54
C HIS A 161 -11.66 -15.33 -29.13
N GLU A 162 -12.86 -15.08 -29.68
CA GLU A 162 -13.63 -13.86 -29.40
C GLU A 162 -14.07 -13.77 -27.93
N GLU A 163 -14.49 -14.89 -27.37
CA GLU A 163 -14.87 -14.97 -25.97
C GLU A 163 -13.67 -14.74 -25.04
N ARG A 164 -12.52 -15.32 -25.39
CA ARG A 164 -11.27 -15.11 -24.65
C ARG A 164 -10.87 -13.64 -24.63
N VAL A 165 -10.86 -12.95 -25.78
CA VAL A 165 -10.55 -11.52 -25.89
C VAL A 165 -11.49 -10.69 -25.04
N SER A 166 -12.77 -11.03 -25.00
CA SER A 166 -13.76 -10.33 -24.17
C SER A 166 -13.50 -10.52 -22.67
N LEU A 167 -13.17 -11.74 -22.24
CA LEU A 167 -12.82 -12.05 -20.86
C LEU A 167 -11.53 -11.35 -20.42
N GLU A 168 -10.51 -11.35 -21.29
CA GLU A 168 -9.26 -10.61 -21.06
C GLU A 168 -9.52 -9.10 -20.87
N LYS A 169 -10.34 -8.49 -21.74
CA LYS A 169 -10.71 -7.08 -21.64
C LYS A 169 -11.42 -6.77 -20.31
N ILE A 170 -12.37 -7.61 -19.89
CA ILE A 170 -13.08 -7.44 -18.62
C ILE A 170 -12.08 -7.51 -17.44
N TYR A 171 -11.24 -8.53 -17.39
CA TYR A 171 -10.26 -8.70 -16.33
C TYR A 171 -9.32 -7.50 -16.23
N PHE A 172 -8.71 -7.10 -17.34
CA PHE A 172 -7.75 -6.00 -17.34
C PHE A 172 -8.40 -4.63 -17.11
N ASN A 173 -9.67 -4.46 -17.42
CA ASN A 173 -10.42 -3.27 -17.01
C ASN A 173 -10.53 -3.16 -15.48
N PHE A 174 -10.80 -4.28 -14.78
CA PHE A 174 -10.76 -4.28 -13.32
C PHE A 174 -9.35 -4.01 -12.78
N GLU A 175 -8.32 -4.70 -13.30
CA GLU A 175 -6.93 -4.51 -12.89
C GLU A 175 -6.46 -3.07 -13.09
N ASN A 176 -6.74 -2.48 -14.23
CA ASN A 176 -6.36 -1.10 -14.53
C ASN A 176 -7.06 -0.11 -13.58
N ARG A 177 -8.33 -0.31 -13.27
CA ARG A 177 -9.06 0.54 -12.31
C ARG A 177 -8.54 0.37 -10.89
N ILE A 178 -8.24 -0.85 -10.45
CA ILE A 178 -7.63 -1.12 -9.15
C ILE A 178 -6.28 -0.42 -9.05
N ASN A 179 -5.40 -0.61 -10.04
CA ASN A 179 -4.06 -0.01 -10.08
C ASN A 179 -4.12 1.53 -10.16
N LEU A 180 -5.09 2.10 -10.89
CA LEU A 180 -5.30 3.54 -10.94
C LEU A 180 -5.72 4.08 -9.56
N ASN A 181 -6.64 3.40 -8.87
CA ASN A 181 -7.05 3.81 -7.52
C ASN A 181 -5.88 3.76 -6.53
N ILE A 182 -5.02 2.72 -6.59
CA ILE A 182 -3.82 2.63 -5.76
C ILE A 182 -2.89 3.83 -6.00
N LYS A 183 -2.68 4.19 -7.27
CA LYS A 183 -1.84 5.35 -7.63
C LYS A 183 -2.46 6.67 -7.14
N ILE A 184 -3.77 6.84 -7.34
CA ILE A 184 -4.49 8.04 -6.87
C ILE A 184 -4.38 8.15 -5.34
N ASN A 185 -4.62 7.07 -4.60
CA ASN A 185 -4.53 7.07 -3.14
C ASN A 185 -3.13 7.50 -2.68
N LYS A 186 -2.07 6.94 -3.28
CA LYS A 186 -0.68 7.32 -2.98
C LYS A 186 -0.43 8.81 -3.24
N ILE A 187 -0.90 9.32 -4.38
CA ILE A 187 -0.75 10.76 -4.73
C ILE A 187 -1.49 11.64 -3.71
N LEU A 188 -2.70 11.26 -3.30
CA LEU A 188 -3.47 12.03 -2.33
C LEU A 188 -2.79 12.06 -0.95
N GLU A 189 -2.19 10.96 -0.51
CA GLU A 189 -1.38 10.91 0.70
C GLU A 189 -0.13 11.79 0.60
N GLU A 190 0.60 11.71 -0.52
CA GLU A 190 1.77 12.56 -0.78
C GLU A 190 1.40 14.04 -0.83
N MET A 191 0.27 14.40 -1.45
CA MET A 191 -0.26 15.77 -1.46
C MET A 191 -0.57 16.27 -0.06
N SER A 192 -1.20 15.43 0.78
CA SER A 192 -1.52 15.74 2.17
C SER A 192 -0.26 16.00 3.00
N GLN A 193 0.75 15.14 2.86
CA GLN A 193 2.04 15.29 3.53
C GLN A 193 2.81 16.53 3.04
N ASN A 194 2.81 16.79 1.74
CA ASN A 194 3.49 17.94 1.16
C ASN A 194 2.83 19.26 1.61
N LEU A 195 1.51 19.31 1.66
CA LEU A 195 0.81 20.51 2.14
C LEU A 195 1.04 20.72 3.64
N PHE A 196 1.02 19.64 4.44
CA PHE A 196 1.37 19.70 5.86
C PHE A 196 2.80 20.22 6.04
N LYS A 197 3.77 19.66 5.32
CA LYS A 197 5.16 20.12 5.37
C LYS A 197 5.29 21.59 5.00
N SER A 198 4.65 22.02 3.92
CA SER A 198 4.66 23.41 3.44
C SER A 198 4.11 24.39 4.49
N TRP A 199 3.00 24.05 5.16
CA TRP A 199 2.33 24.98 6.06
C TRP A 199 2.91 24.96 7.48
N PHE A 200 3.24 23.79 8.04
CA PHE A 200 3.53 23.61 9.46
C PHE A 200 5.01 23.29 9.78
N VAL A 201 5.81 23.03 8.75
CA VAL A 201 7.25 22.70 8.92
C VAL A 201 8.14 23.71 8.19
N ASP A 202 7.87 23.94 6.92
CA ASP A 202 8.67 24.88 6.08
C ASP A 202 8.11 26.32 6.15
N PHE A 203 6.90 26.50 6.67
CA PHE A 203 6.19 27.78 6.83
C PHE A 203 6.07 28.59 5.54
N ASP A 204 5.90 27.96 4.39
CA ASP A 204 5.90 28.61 3.08
C ASP A 204 4.94 29.80 2.96
N PRO A 205 3.66 29.74 3.44
CA PRO A 205 2.76 30.88 3.37
C PRO A 205 3.25 32.09 4.17
N VAL A 206 3.91 31.83 5.31
CA VAL A 206 4.49 32.88 6.16
C VAL A 206 5.72 33.50 5.52
N VAL A 207 6.60 32.67 4.94
CA VAL A 207 7.75 33.12 4.14
C VAL A 207 7.29 33.97 2.97
N ASP A 208 6.27 33.54 2.24
CA ASP A 208 5.72 34.32 1.10
C ASP A 208 5.14 35.66 1.57
N ASN A 209 4.44 35.71 2.71
CA ASN A 209 3.89 36.93 3.28
C ASN A 209 5.01 37.88 3.76
N ALA A 210 6.04 37.36 4.40
CA ALA A 210 7.20 38.14 4.84
C ALA A 210 7.95 38.75 3.65
N LEU A 211 8.17 38.00 2.58
CA LEU A 211 8.81 38.48 1.36
C LEU A 211 7.98 39.61 0.70
N ASP A 212 6.65 39.46 0.62
CA ASP A 212 5.79 40.48 0.03
C ASP A 212 5.69 41.76 0.91
N ALA A 213 5.77 41.60 2.22
CA ALA A 213 5.78 42.72 3.15
C ALA A 213 7.17 43.42 3.26
N GLY A 214 8.21 42.81 2.71
CA GLY A 214 9.59 43.29 2.87
C GLY A 214 10.14 43.07 4.30
N ASN A 215 9.57 42.16 5.05
CA ASN A 215 10.00 41.82 6.41
C ASN A 215 11.28 40.97 6.36
N PRO A 216 12.15 41.06 7.38
CA PRO A 216 13.36 40.27 7.45
C PRO A 216 13.04 38.78 7.57
N ILE A 217 13.74 37.97 6.77
CA ILE A 217 13.67 36.51 6.85
C ILE A 217 14.80 36.03 7.80
N PRO A 218 14.48 35.25 8.83
CA PRO A 218 15.50 34.68 9.72
C PRO A 218 16.53 33.84 8.97
N GLU A 219 17.79 33.81 9.47
CA GLU A 219 18.90 33.11 8.81
C GLU A 219 18.58 31.62 8.55
N ALA A 220 17.95 30.94 9.49
CA ALA A 220 17.55 29.56 9.36
C ALA A 220 16.58 29.27 8.19
N LEU A 221 15.85 30.30 7.69
CA LEU A 221 14.88 30.18 6.60
C LEU A 221 15.34 30.84 5.29
N GLN A 222 16.57 31.38 5.21
CA GLN A 222 17.06 32.06 4.01
C GLN A 222 17.06 31.16 2.77
N SER A 223 17.58 29.93 2.89
CA SER A 223 17.57 28.95 1.80
C SER A 223 16.15 28.60 1.34
N ARG A 224 15.20 28.55 2.28
CA ARG A 224 13.80 28.33 1.96
C ARG A 224 13.20 29.53 1.25
N ALA A 225 13.47 30.73 1.69
CA ALA A 225 13.01 31.96 1.04
C ALA A 225 13.54 32.09 -0.40
N GLU A 226 14.82 31.77 -0.64
CA GLU A 226 15.38 31.74 -1.99
C GLU A 226 14.69 30.71 -2.89
N LEU A 227 14.40 29.54 -2.36
CA LEU A 227 13.63 28.53 -3.08
C LEU A 227 12.22 29.03 -3.40
N ARG A 228 11.55 29.66 -2.43
CA ARG A 228 10.21 30.22 -2.61
C ARG A 228 10.21 31.31 -3.68
N GLN A 229 11.17 32.20 -3.70
CA GLN A 229 11.29 33.22 -4.75
C GLN A 229 11.44 32.59 -6.13
N LYS A 230 12.27 31.55 -6.28
CA LYS A 230 12.43 30.81 -7.54
C LYS A 230 11.11 30.16 -7.97
N VAL A 231 10.42 29.48 -7.06
CA VAL A 231 9.14 28.81 -7.34
C VAL A 231 8.07 29.85 -7.74
N ARG A 232 7.97 30.97 -7.04
CA ARG A 232 7.01 32.04 -7.33
C ARG A 232 7.22 32.69 -8.69
N ASN A 233 8.44 32.66 -9.22
CA ASN A 233 8.77 33.18 -10.56
C ASN A 233 8.51 32.18 -11.68
N CYS A 234 8.11 30.93 -11.38
CA CYS A 234 7.74 29.95 -12.38
C CYS A 234 6.36 30.26 -12.97
N ALA A 235 6.20 30.06 -14.29
CA ALA A 235 4.94 30.36 -15.02
C ALA A 235 3.74 29.54 -14.47
N ASP A 236 3.98 28.35 -13.95
CA ASP A 236 2.95 27.44 -13.42
C ASP A 236 2.65 27.64 -11.92
N PHE A 237 3.29 28.63 -11.28
CA PHE A 237 3.04 28.89 -9.87
C PHE A 237 1.62 29.38 -9.62
N LYS A 238 0.91 28.68 -8.77
CA LYS A 238 -0.43 29.06 -8.29
C LYS A 238 -0.33 29.46 -6.82
N PRO A 239 -0.43 30.74 -6.49
CA PRO A 239 -0.44 31.18 -5.09
C PRO A 239 -1.71 30.68 -4.37
N LEU A 240 -1.64 30.60 -3.06
CA LEU A 240 -2.84 30.45 -2.24
C LEU A 240 -3.79 31.62 -2.48
N SER A 241 -5.09 31.39 -2.38
CA SER A 241 -6.08 32.48 -2.47
C SER A 241 -5.77 33.57 -1.45
N ALA A 242 -6.10 34.81 -1.76
CA ALA A 242 -5.85 35.94 -0.85
C ALA A 242 -6.54 35.73 0.51
N GLU A 243 -7.70 35.10 0.52
CA GLU A 243 -8.45 34.76 1.73
C GLU A 243 -7.65 33.79 2.63
N ILE A 244 -7.17 32.67 2.07
CA ILE A 244 -6.37 31.70 2.85
C ILE A 244 -5.04 32.33 3.26
N ARG A 245 -4.42 33.08 2.38
CA ARG A 245 -3.11 33.67 2.62
C ARG A 245 -3.15 34.70 3.77
N SER A 246 -4.24 35.45 3.90
CA SER A 246 -4.41 36.44 4.96
C SER A 246 -4.50 35.84 6.38
N LEU A 247 -4.75 34.55 6.50
CA LEU A 247 -4.74 33.85 7.80
C LEU A 247 -3.33 33.71 8.39
N PHE A 248 -2.30 33.70 7.52
CA PHE A 248 -0.91 33.46 7.94
C PHE A 248 -0.22 34.77 8.31
N PRO A 249 0.60 34.78 9.40
CA PRO A 249 1.41 35.94 9.74
C PRO A 249 2.46 36.22 8.66
N ASN A 250 3.08 37.40 8.74
CA ASN A 250 4.17 37.82 7.86
C ASN A 250 5.47 38.06 8.62
N GLU A 251 5.56 37.60 9.86
CA GLU A 251 6.70 37.73 10.74
C GLU A 251 6.99 36.40 11.46
N PHE A 252 8.22 36.27 11.94
CA PHE A 252 8.66 35.15 12.74
C PHE A 252 9.08 35.63 14.14
N GLU A 253 9.05 34.72 15.10
CA GLU A 253 9.56 34.93 16.45
C GLU A 253 10.45 33.78 16.89
N GLU A 254 11.44 34.07 17.70
CA GLU A 254 12.32 33.08 18.28
C GLU A 254 11.84 32.67 19.65
N THR A 255 11.82 31.35 19.90
CA THR A 255 11.46 30.77 21.18
C THR A 255 12.56 29.88 21.71
N GLU A 256 12.46 29.41 22.96
CA GLU A 256 13.42 28.45 23.53
C GLU A 256 13.54 27.14 22.73
N LEU A 257 12.48 26.74 22.02
CA LEU A 257 12.41 25.50 21.21
C LEU A 257 12.77 25.74 19.73
N GLY A 258 13.01 26.99 19.34
CA GLY A 258 13.36 27.35 18.00
C GLY A 258 12.46 28.42 17.38
N LEU A 259 12.65 28.64 16.10
CA LEU A 259 11.97 29.64 15.30
C LEU A 259 10.58 29.18 14.88
N ILE A 260 9.58 30.05 15.05
CA ILE A 260 8.20 29.80 14.63
C ILE A 260 7.57 31.05 13.99
N PRO A 261 6.48 30.91 13.21
CA PRO A 261 5.66 32.04 12.82
C PRO A 261 5.12 32.80 14.05
N LYS A 262 5.08 34.11 13.96
CA LYS A 262 4.62 34.97 15.06
C LYS A 262 3.21 34.65 15.49
N GLY A 263 3.03 34.44 16.80
CA GLY A 263 1.75 34.06 17.40
C GLY A 263 1.43 32.56 17.39
N TRP A 264 2.26 31.74 16.72
CA TRP A 264 2.10 30.28 16.81
C TRP A 264 2.75 29.75 18.09
N LYS A 265 2.50 28.47 18.43
CA LYS A 265 3.01 27.88 19.67
C LYS A 265 3.55 26.48 19.47
N PHE A 266 4.64 26.16 20.15
CA PHE A 266 5.03 24.76 20.32
C PHE A 266 4.10 24.10 21.33
N SER A 267 3.48 23.00 20.92
CA SER A 267 2.63 22.17 21.78
C SER A 267 3.19 20.75 21.82
N ASN A 268 3.45 20.20 22.99
CA ASN A 268 3.83 18.79 23.08
C ASN A 268 2.65 17.90 22.72
N VAL A 269 2.92 16.69 22.22
CA VAL A 269 1.85 15.80 21.75
C VAL A 269 0.83 15.48 22.85
N ASN A 270 1.29 15.36 24.11
CA ASN A 270 0.40 15.09 25.24
C ASN A 270 -0.68 16.15 25.42
N SER A 271 -0.33 17.43 25.23
CA SER A 271 -1.27 18.56 25.39
C SER A 271 -2.34 18.64 24.30
N LEU A 272 -2.13 17.93 23.18
CA LEU A 272 -3.05 17.86 22.04
C LEU A 272 -4.01 16.65 22.11
N LEU A 273 -3.89 15.82 23.15
CA LEU A 273 -4.70 14.64 23.34
C LEU A 273 -5.67 14.81 24.52
N LYS A 274 -6.90 14.32 24.36
CA LYS A 274 -7.85 14.11 25.46
C LYS A 274 -7.42 12.94 26.33
N ASN A 275 -6.95 11.87 25.68
CA ASN A 275 -6.61 10.62 26.34
C ASN A 275 -5.66 9.78 25.48
N THR A 276 -4.94 8.89 26.14
CA THR A 276 -4.19 7.81 25.48
C THR A 276 -4.32 6.52 26.30
N ILE A 277 -4.62 5.41 25.62
CA ILE A 277 -4.81 4.11 26.27
C ILE A 277 -4.19 2.99 25.46
N GLY A 278 -3.53 2.03 26.17
CA GLY A 278 -3.02 0.80 25.55
C GLY A 278 -4.15 -0.11 25.09
N GLY A 279 -3.91 -0.84 24.01
CA GLY A 279 -4.87 -1.79 23.47
C GLY A 279 -4.99 -3.07 24.28
N ASP A 280 -5.83 -3.99 23.81
CA ASP A 280 -6.04 -5.34 24.37
C ASP A 280 -6.04 -6.38 23.23
N TRP A 281 -5.88 -7.65 23.58
CA TRP A 281 -5.91 -8.72 22.58
C TRP A 281 -7.26 -9.46 22.55
N GLY A 282 -8.03 -9.37 23.63
CA GLY A 282 -9.26 -10.13 23.78
C GLY A 282 -9.06 -11.64 23.86
N CYS A 283 -10.11 -12.40 23.60
CA CYS A 283 -10.15 -13.87 23.64
C CYS A 283 -10.61 -14.46 22.30
N ASP A 284 -10.24 -15.72 22.03
CA ASP A 284 -10.64 -16.44 20.82
C ASP A 284 -12.12 -16.82 20.83
N SER A 285 -12.67 -17.08 22.03
CA SER A 285 -14.05 -17.51 22.23
C SER A 285 -14.77 -16.62 23.22
N ARG A 286 -16.12 -16.57 23.09
CA ARG A 286 -16.99 -15.87 24.02
C ARG A 286 -16.95 -16.54 25.39
N ASP A 287 -16.85 -15.73 26.46
CA ASP A 287 -16.99 -16.16 27.84
C ASP A 287 -17.89 -15.18 28.61
N GLU A 288 -17.97 -15.31 29.97
CA GLU A 288 -18.80 -14.48 30.82
C GLU A 288 -18.38 -12.98 30.81
N LYS A 289 -17.11 -12.69 30.55
CA LYS A 289 -16.55 -11.34 30.57
C LYS A 289 -16.41 -10.76 29.15
N HIS A 290 -16.02 -11.60 28.19
CA HIS A 290 -15.75 -11.20 26.81
C HIS A 290 -16.98 -11.50 25.94
N THR A 291 -17.88 -10.54 25.85
CA THR A 291 -19.22 -10.72 25.26
C THR A 291 -19.45 -9.97 23.96
N ILE A 292 -18.55 -9.07 23.57
CA ILE A 292 -18.65 -8.26 22.36
C ILE A 292 -17.54 -8.69 21.38
N GLN A 293 -17.85 -8.80 20.09
CA GLN A 293 -16.85 -8.96 19.03
C GLN A 293 -16.30 -7.61 18.59
N ALA A 294 -14.98 -7.51 18.49
CA ALA A 294 -14.27 -6.36 17.94
C ALA A 294 -13.15 -6.80 17.01
N VAL A 295 -12.87 -5.98 16.01
CA VAL A 295 -11.68 -6.14 15.16
C VAL A 295 -10.48 -5.56 15.90
N ILE A 296 -9.43 -6.36 16.07
CA ILE A 296 -8.22 -5.98 16.80
C ILE A 296 -7.14 -5.55 15.81
N VAL A 297 -6.88 -4.26 15.73
CA VAL A 297 -5.90 -3.69 14.80
C VAL A 297 -4.49 -3.75 15.38
N ARG A 298 -3.60 -4.45 14.67
CA ARG A 298 -2.18 -4.63 15.02
C ARG A 298 -1.29 -3.64 14.26
N GLY A 299 -0.08 -3.42 14.73
CA GLY A 299 0.92 -2.64 13.99
C GLY A 299 1.20 -3.16 12.58
N THR A 300 1.12 -4.48 12.38
CA THR A 300 1.27 -5.13 11.07
C THR A 300 0.11 -4.88 10.11
N ASP A 301 -1.07 -4.51 10.60
CA ASP A 301 -2.24 -4.21 9.78
C ASP A 301 -2.22 -2.77 9.23
N ILE A 302 -1.48 -1.86 9.89
CA ILE A 302 -1.44 -0.43 9.55
C ILE A 302 -1.07 -0.19 8.07
N PRO A 303 -0.01 -0.79 7.49
CA PRO A 303 0.34 -0.56 6.08
C PRO A 303 -0.74 -1.02 5.09
N GLU A 304 -1.45 -2.10 5.39
CA GLU A 304 -2.55 -2.59 4.55
C GLU A 304 -3.75 -1.65 4.62
N LEU A 305 -4.09 -1.17 5.81
CA LEU A 305 -5.19 -0.24 6.02
C LEU A 305 -4.94 1.11 5.31
N ILE A 306 -3.74 1.67 5.43
CA ILE A 306 -3.35 2.91 4.74
C ILE A 306 -3.42 2.71 3.22
N SER A 307 -2.87 1.62 2.70
CA SER A 307 -2.89 1.36 1.26
C SER A 307 -4.29 0.99 0.70
N GLY A 308 -5.34 1.04 1.52
CA GLY A 308 -6.72 0.72 1.14
C GLY A 308 -6.94 -0.76 0.81
N ARG A 309 -6.07 -1.66 1.27
CA ARG A 309 -6.22 -3.11 1.10
C ARG A 309 -7.03 -3.73 2.23
N MET A 310 -7.52 -4.96 2.00
CA MET A 310 -8.11 -5.75 3.09
C MET A 310 -7.03 -6.08 4.12
N SER A 311 -7.36 -5.81 5.38
CA SER A 311 -6.51 -6.19 6.51
C SER A 311 -6.85 -7.60 7.00
N SER A 312 -5.83 -8.31 7.47
CA SER A 312 -5.96 -9.59 8.17
C SER A 312 -6.18 -9.43 9.68
N ALA A 313 -6.57 -8.23 10.13
CA ALA A 313 -6.87 -7.95 11.53
C ALA A 313 -7.92 -8.93 12.08
N PRO A 314 -7.63 -9.65 13.18
CA PRO A 314 -8.53 -10.67 13.69
C PRO A 314 -9.74 -10.08 14.37
N CYS A 315 -10.89 -10.76 14.25
CA CYS A 315 -12.05 -10.50 15.07
C CYS A 315 -11.96 -11.31 16.35
N ARG A 316 -12.09 -10.67 17.51
CA ARG A 316 -11.93 -11.30 18.83
C ARG A 316 -13.03 -10.88 19.78
N TRP A 317 -13.23 -11.64 20.84
CA TRP A 317 -14.15 -11.32 21.90
C TRP A 317 -13.48 -10.43 22.94
N VAL A 318 -14.09 -9.30 23.27
CA VAL A 318 -13.56 -8.28 24.19
C VAL A 318 -14.51 -8.00 25.35
N GLU A 319 -13.96 -7.48 26.43
CA GLU A 319 -14.68 -7.09 27.62
C GLU A 319 -15.38 -5.73 27.40
N PRO A 320 -16.72 -5.61 27.57
CA PRO A 320 -17.47 -4.38 27.29
C PRO A 320 -16.93 -3.15 28.04
N LYS A 321 -16.58 -3.30 29.31
CA LYS A 321 -16.02 -2.20 30.14
C LYS A 321 -14.68 -1.69 29.65
N LYS A 322 -13.87 -2.55 29.09
CA LYS A 322 -12.58 -2.17 28.50
C LYS A 322 -12.75 -1.53 27.13
N LEU A 323 -13.65 -2.12 26.32
CA LEU A 323 -13.98 -1.60 25.00
C LEU A 323 -14.48 -0.16 25.05
N GLU A 324 -15.31 0.19 26.04
CA GLU A 324 -15.85 1.55 26.20
C GLU A 324 -14.76 2.64 26.13
N LYS A 325 -13.58 2.36 26.71
CA LYS A 325 -12.44 3.29 26.72
C LYS A 325 -11.52 3.14 25.50
N ARG A 326 -11.45 1.93 24.92
CA ARG A 326 -10.48 1.57 23.86
C ARG A 326 -11.08 1.59 22.47
N LYS A 327 -12.41 1.62 22.38
CA LYS A 327 -13.09 1.71 21.09
C LYS A 327 -12.53 2.87 20.27
N ILE A 328 -12.22 2.57 19.04
CA ILE A 328 -11.74 3.54 18.07
C ILE A 328 -12.92 4.26 17.45
N ASN A 329 -12.84 5.58 17.43
CA ASN A 329 -13.79 6.48 16.79
C ASN A 329 -13.11 7.24 15.63
N ASN A 330 -13.94 7.88 14.81
CA ASN A 330 -13.45 8.77 13.76
C ASN A 330 -12.58 9.90 14.36
N GLY A 331 -11.39 10.10 13.79
CA GLY A 331 -10.41 11.09 14.27
C GLY A 331 -9.43 10.55 15.31
N ASP A 332 -9.61 9.34 15.84
CA ASP A 332 -8.62 8.69 16.69
C ASP A 332 -7.40 8.23 15.89
N ILE A 333 -6.27 8.05 16.57
CA ILE A 333 -5.05 7.54 15.98
C ILE A 333 -4.66 6.23 16.66
N ILE A 334 -4.34 5.20 15.88
CA ILE A 334 -3.70 3.99 16.39
C ILE A 334 -2.20 4.10 16.09
N ILE A 335 -1.38 3.92 17.12
CA ILE A 335 0.09 3.90 17.01
C ILE A 335 0.65 2.58 17.54
N GLU A 336 1.60 2.00 16.80
CA GLU A 336 2.36 0.82 17.22
C GLU A 336 3.38 1.21 18.30
N VAL A 337 3.35 0.50 19.44
CA VAL A 337 4.24 0.79 20.57
C VAL A 337 5.20 -0.36 20.89
N SER A 338 5.05 -1.50 20.25
CA SER A 338 5.99 -2.62 20.38
C SER A 338 6.02 -3.43 19.09
N GLY A 339 7.19 -3.77 18.64
CA GLY A 339 7.43 -4.45 17.37
C GLY A 339 8.75 -3.98 16.76
N GLY A 340 8.71 -3.63 15.48
CA GLY A 340 9.88 -3.18 14.75
C GLY A 340 10.82 -4.32 14.36
N SER A 341 11.90 -3.96 13.70
CA SER A 341 12.97 -4.85 13.27
C SER A 341 14.29 -4.07 13.28
N PRO A 342 15.44 -4.70 13.02
CA PRO A 342 16.70 -3.96 12.89
C PRO A 342 16.69 -2.86 11.82
N THR A 343 15.78 -2.94 10.87
CA THR A 343 15.65 -1.98 9.75
C THR A 343 14.36 -1.15 9.77
N GLN A 344 13.48 -1.37 10.76
CA GLN A 344 12.20 -0.70 10.87
C GLN A 344 11.91 -0.31 12.32
N SER A 345 11.75 0.99 12.59
CA SER A 345 11.38 1.50 13.92
C SER A 345 9.93 1.10 14.30
N THR A 346 9.63 1.17 15.59
CA THR A 346 8.26 1.26 16.09
C THR A 346 7.66 2.63 15.78
N GLY A 347 6.40 2.84 16.09
CA GLY A 347 5.74 4.14 15.92
C GLY A 347 4.98 4.32 14.62
N ARG A 348 4.77 3.25 13.84
CA ARG A 348 3.81 3.29 12.72
C ARG A 348 2.44 3.69 13.26
N SER A 349 1.78 4.60 12.58
CA SER A 349 0.50 5.13 13.02
C SER A 349 -0.50 5.23 11.87
N ILE A 350 -1.78 5.27 12.21
CA ILE A 350 -2.87 5.46 11.26
C ILE A 350 -3.95 6.35 11.87
N PHE A 351 -4.40 7.33 11.08
CA PHE A 351 -5.57 8.15 11.37
C PHE A 351 -6.84 7.39 10.99
N MET A 352 -7.72 7.18 11.95
CA MET A 352 -8.93 6.39 11.75
C MET A 352 -10.06 7.25 11.22
N THR A 353 -10.44 7.00 9.98
CA THR A 353 -11.57 7.64 9.30
C THR A 353 -12.83 6.77 9.35
N GLU A 354 -14.00 7.36 9.13
CA GLU A 354 -15.26 6.60 8.99
C GLU A 354 -15.17 5.50 7.93
N GLN A 355 -14.43 5.76 6.83
CA GLN A 355 -14.23 4.80 5.76
C GLN A 355 -13.48 3.57 6.23
N ILE A 356 -12.39 3.74 7.00
CA ILE A 356 -11.63 2.62 7.58
C ILE A 356 -12.47 1.89 8.62
N ILE A 357 -13.16 2.62 9.50
CA ILE A 357 -14.00 2.06 10.56
C ILE A 357 -15.12 1.20 9.95
N SER A 358 -15.83 1.74 8.97
CA SER A 358 -16.89 1.02 8.25
C SER A 358 -16.36 -0.23 7.55
N ARG A 359 -15.21 -0.11 6.88
CA ARG A 359 -14.54 -1.24 6.19
C ARG A 359 -14.17 -2.39 7.14
N LEU A 360 -13.83 -2.08 8.38
CA LEU A 360 -13.49 -3.06 9.43
C LEU A 360 -14.70 -3.57 10.22
N GLY A 361 -15.93 -3.13 9.91
CA GLY A 361 -17.15 -3.61 10.56
C GLY A 361 -17.60 -2.83 11.78
N GLY A 362 -17.02 -1.67 12.06
CA GLY A 362 -17.55 -0.66 12.99
C GLY A 362 -17.09 -0.74 14.44
N ILE A 363 -16.75 -1.92 14.97
CA ILE A 363 -16.23 -2.07 16.34
C ILE A 363 -14.78 -2.46 16.30
N ILE A 364 -13.89 -1.52 16.68
CA ILE A 364 -12.46 -1.66 16.55
C ILE A 364 -11.78 -1.36 17.88
N GLU A 365 -10.76 -2.14 18.21
CA GLU A 365 -9.89 -1.93 19.36
C GLU A 365 -8.41 -2.09 18.90
N PRO A 366 -7.45 -1.29 19.43
CA PRO A 366 -6.04 -1.53 19.13
C PRO A 366 -5.55 -2.78 19.86
N ALA A 367 -4.63 -3.51 19.23
CA ALA A 367 -3.99 -4.67 19.84
C ALA A 367 -3.08 -4.26 21.03
N SER A 368 -2.69 -5.21 21.88
CA SER A 368 -1.85 -4.96 23.06
C SER A 368 -0.51 -4.26 22.76
N PHE A 369 0.01 -4.42 21.54
CA PHE A 369 1.23 -3.75 21.06
C PHE A 369 0.96 -2.43 20.33
N CYS A 370 -0.27 -1.92 20.44
CA CYS A 370 -0.71 -0.64 19.90
C CYS A 370 -1.35 0.21 21.00
N ARG A 371 -1.47 1.50 20.73
CA ARG A 371 -2.18 2.45 21.59
C ARG A 371 -3.16 3.27 20.77
N LYS A 372 -4.27 3.63 21.42
CA LYS A 372 -5.16 4.69 20.98
C LYS A 372 -4.61 6.03 21.47
N PHE A 373 -4.49 7.00 20.56
CA PHE A 373 -4.44 8.43 20.88
C PHE A 373 -5.80 9.02 20.54
N GLU A 374 -6.39 9.71 21.48
CA GLU A 374 -7.65 10.43 21.32
C GLU A 374 -7.36 11.94 21.30
N PRO A 375 -7.34 12.59 20.12
CA PRO A 375 -7.05 14.01 19.98
C PRO A 375 -8.13 14.90 20.61
N LEU A 376 -7.78 16.17 20.87
CA LEU A 376 -8.74 17.19 21.36
C LEU A 376 -9.86 17.47 20.36
N SER A 377 -9.58 17.37 19.06
CA SER A 377 -10.56 17.43 17.97
C SER A 377 -10.06 16.62 16.78
N ILE A 378 -10.93 16.36 15.81
CA ILE A 378 -10.58 15.60 14.60
C ILE A 378 -9.56 16.37 13.74
N GLU A 379 -9.64 17.70 13.70
CA GLU A 379 -8.74 18.58 12.98
C GLU A 379 -7.32 18.49 13.57
N ILE A 380 -7.20 18.54 14.89
CA ILE A 380 -5.93 18.33 15.60
C ILE A 380 -5.43 16.91 15.37
N GLY A 381 -6.31 15.92 15.36
CA GLY A 381 -5.98 14.53 15.05
C GLY A 381 -5.32 14.36 13.70
N LEU A 382 -5.84 15.05 12.69
CA LEU A 382 -5.22 15.04 11.34
C LEU A 382 -3.81 15.62 11.36
N ILE A 383 -3.60 16.75 12.05
CA ILE A 383 -2.27 17.38 12.18
C ILE A 383 -1.29 16.43 12.90
N ILE A 384 -1.71 15.85 14.04
CA ILE A 384 -0.89 14.88 14.77
C ILE A 384 -0.52 13.70 13.88
N SER A 385 -1.47 13.15 13.13
CA SER A 385 -1.24 12.00 12.27
C SER A 385 -0.24 12.29 11.15
N LEU A 386 -0.37 13.44 10.48
CA LEU A 386 0.56 13.87 9.43
C LEU A 386 1.95 14.14 10.02
N HIS A 387 2.03 14.70 11.22
CA HIS A 387 3.29 14.87 11.94
C HIS A 387 3.95 13.53 12.29
N LEU A 388 3.19 12.59 12.86
CA LEU A 388 3.67 11.24 13.17
C LEU A 388 4.22 10.53 11.93
N ASN A 389 3.51 10.64 10.81
CA ASN A 389 3.94 10.05 9.55
C ASN A 389 5.24 10.71 9.03
N LYS A 390 5.36 12.05 9.13
CA LYS A 390 6.58 12.76 8.78
C LYS A 390 7.78 12.27 9.60
N ILE A 391 7.69 12.31 10.95
CA ILE A 391 8.82 11.94 11.81
C ILE A 391 9.16 10.44 11.74
N TYR A 392 8.19 9.59 11.38
CA TYR A 392 8.44 8.18 11.09
C TYR A 392 9.28 8.03 9.81
N ASN A 393 8.91 8.72 8.73
CA ASN A 393 9.62 8.68 7.45
C ASN A 393 11.01 9.34 7.53
N ASP A 394 11.17 10.38 8.34
CA ASP A 394 12.45 11.04 8.62
C ASP A 394 13.39 10.21 9.53
N GLY A 395 12.87 9.08 10.06
CA GLY A 395 13.64 8.22 10.96
C GLY A 395 13.73 8.71 12.41
N LYS A 396 13.06 9.82 12.78
CA LYS A 396 13.12 10.36 14.15
C LYS A 396 12.51 9.41 15.20
N MET A 397 11.62 8.48 14.79
CA MET A 397 11.02 7.49 15.71
C MET A 397 12.04 6.57 16.38
N TRP A 398 13.26 6.41 15.80
CA TRP A 398 14.35 5.66 16.43
C TRP A 398 14.80 6.28 17.76
N GLU A 399 14.68 7.58 17.93
CA GLU A 399 15.04 8.30 19.16
C GLU A 399 14.07 7.99 20.33
N TYR A 400 12.86 7.55 20.02
CA TYR A 400 11.80 7.30 20.98
C TYR A 400 11.60 5.81 21.30
N GLN A 401 12.57 4.96 20.94
CA GLN A 401 12.46 3.54 21.25
C GLN A 401 13.66 3.02 22.05
N ASN A 402 13.37 2.05 22.92
CA ASN A 402 14.39 1.25 23.57
C ASN A 402 14.40 -0.15 22.95
N GLN A 403 15.59 -0.65 22.65
CA GLN A 403 15.77 -2.00 22.14
C GLN A 403 16.31 -2.89 23.25
N SER A 404 15.49 -3.81 23.75
CA SER A 404 15.92 -4.85 24.67
C SER A 404 15.53 -6.22 24.10
N THR A 405 16.48 -7.16 24.03
CA THR A 405 16.23 -8.58 23.69
C THR A 405 15.42 -8.83 22.40
N GLY A 406 15.69 -8.06 21.32
CA GLY A 406 15.15 -8.34 19.98
C GLY A 406 13.80 -7.70 19.66
N ILE A 407 13.10 -7.13 20.64
CA ILE A 407 11.85 -6.38 20.43
C ILE A 407 12.09 -4.91 20.82
N ALA A 408 11.77 -4.00 19.91
CA ALA A 408 11.81 -2.57 20.21
C ALA A 408 10.50 -2.13 20.90
N ASN A 409 10.64 -1.32 21.95
CA ASN A 409 9.53 -0.76 22.70
C ASN A 409 9.55 0.76 22.60
N PHE A 410 8.45 1.34 22.18
CA PHE A 410 8.26 2.78 22.08
C PHE A 410 8.08 3.43 23.45
N GLN A 411 8.87 4.44 23.74
CA GLN A 411 8.86 5.17 25.01
C GLN A 411 7.71 6.20 25.02
N THR A 412 6.48 5.72 25.06
CA THR A 412 5.28 6.55 24.88
C THR A 412 5.26 7.79 25.78
N LYS A 413 5.57 7.63 27.09
CA LYS A 413 5.53 8.75 28.04
C LYS A 413 6.54 9.82 27.66
N TYR A 414 7.78 9.41 27.36
CA TYR A 414 8.84 10.34 26.95
C TYR A 414 8.47 11.04 25.63
N PHE A 415 7.99 10.28 24.64
CA PHE A 415 7.53 10.82 23.36
C PHE A 415 6.46 11.90 23.53
N LEU A 416 5.44 11.62 24.32
CA LEU A 416 4.30 12.53 24.53
C LEU A 416 4.72 13.87 25.15
N GLU A 417 5.78 13.87 25.97
CA GLU A 417 6.29 15.06 26.64
C GLU A 417 7.35 15.78 25.80
N ALA A 418 8.20 15.04 25.08
CA ALA A 418 9.38 15.57 24.37
C ALA A 418 9.08 15.99 22.92
N GLU A 419 8.15 15.32 22.23
CA GLU A 419 7.80 15.66 20.85
C GLU A 419 6.85 16.85 20.81
N HIS A 420 7.21 17.86 20.00
CA HIS A 420 6.46 19.10 19.87
C HIS A 420 5.99 19.31 18.42
N ILE A 421 4.80 19.86 18.31
CA ILE A 421 4.21 20.27 17.03
C ILE A 421 3.99 21.79 17.08
N VAL A 422 4.35 22.49 16.03
CA VAL A 422 4.06 23.92 15.89
C VAL A 422 2.60 24.08 15.52
N MET A 423 1.81 24.68 16.39
CA MET A 423 0.36 24.83 16.26
C MET A 423 0.00 26.27 15.95
N PRO A 424 -0.69 26.55 14.82
CA PRO A 424 -1.23 27.86 14.49
C PRO A 424 -2.55 28.13 15.20
N ASP A 425 -3.15 29.26 14.83
CA ASP A 425 -4.54 29.57 15.22
C ASP A 425 -5.54 28.57 14.64
N VAL A 426 -6.68 28.45 15.31
CA VAL A 426 -7.75 27.49 14.97
C VAL A 426 -8.29 27.66 13.55
N GLU A 427 -8.30 28.88 13.01
CA GLU A 427 -8.78 29.15 11.64
C GLU A 427 -7.88 28.50 10.58
N ILE A 428 -6.56 28.52 10.76
CA ILE A 428 -5.60 27.85 9.88
C ILE A 428 -5.77 26.34 9.98
N ILE A 429 -5.95 25.80 11.21
CA ILE A 429 -6.19 24.37 11.44
C ILE A 429 -7.44 23.92 10.69
N ASN A 430 -8.55 24.63 10.85
CA ASN A 430 -9.82 24.32 10.19
C ASN A 430 -9.72 24.43 8.66
N THR A 431 -9.04 25.46 8.16
CA THR A 431 -8.82 25.65 6.71
C THR A 431 -8.01 24.50 6.14
N PHE A 432 -6.93 24.13 6.82
CA PHE A 432 -6.10 22.99 6.43
C PHE A 432 -6.91 21.68 6.42
N TYR A 433 -7.68 21.43 7.48
CA TYR A 433 -8.55 20.25 7.60
C TYR A 433 -9.54 20.18 6.44
N ASN A 434 -10.22 21.28 6.13
CA ASN A 434 -11.21 21.32 5.06
C ASN A 434 -10.62 21.07 3.66
N ILE A 435 -9.32 21.38 3.45
CA ILE A 435 -8.61 21.08 2.21
C ILE A 435 -8.17 19.61 2.17
N VAL A 436 -7.59 19.10 3.26
CA VAL A 436 -6.89 17.82 3.27
C VAL A 436 -7.82 16.65 3.55
N MET A 437 -8.82 16.82 4.42
CA MET A 437 -9.70 15.72 4.81
C MET A 437 -10.42 15.05 3.63
N PRO A 438 -10.93 15.77 2.62
CA PRO A 438 -11.47 15.14 1.42
C PRO A 438 -10.46 14.26 0.66
N TRP A 439 -9.15 14.58 0.69
CA TRP A 439 -8.11 13.76 0.08
C TRP A 439 -7.88 12.49 0.88
N ILE A 440 -7.82 12.60 2.21
CA ILE A 440 -7.68 11.45 3.12
C ILE A 440 -8.90 10.53 3.00
N ASP A 441 -10.11 11.06 3.03
CA ASP A 441 -11.34 10.28 2.87
C ASP A 441 -11.37 9.52 1.54
N LYS A 442 -10.92 10.18 0.47
CA LYS A 442 -10.83 9.55 -0.84
C LYS A 442 -9.75 8.48 -0.90
N SER A 443 -8.59 8.69 -0.27
CA SER A 443 -7.50 7.69 -0.22
C SER A 443 -7.90 6.47 0.64
N HIS A 444 -8.70 6.66 1.66
CA HIS A 444 -9.17 5.60 2.56
C HIS A 444 -10.44 4.89 2.10
N ASN A 445 -11.00 5.26 0.94
CA ASN A 445 -12.20 4.59 0.44
C ASN A 445 -11.94 3.10 0.13
N ASN A 446 -13.02 2.33 -0.03
CA ASN A 446 -12.95 0.89 -0.27
C ASN A 446 -13.07 0.49 -1.76
N ASN A 447 -13.00 1.45 -2.69
CA ASN A 447 -13.25 1.20 -4.11
C ASN A 447 -12.37 0.08 -4.68
N GLN A 448 -11.07 0.07 -4.36
CA GLN A 448 -10.17 -1.00 -4.83
C GLN A 448 -10.54 -2.37 -4.26
N ILE A 449 -11.03 -2.45 -3.01
CA ILE A 449 -11.49 -3.70 -2.38
C ILE A 449 -12.76 -4.19 -3.08
N VAL A 450 -13.72 -3.30 -3.33
CA VAL A 450 -14.96 -3.63 -4.04
C VAL A 450 -14.64 -4.14 -5.44
N LEU A 451 -13.77 -3.46 -6.18
CA LEU A 451 -13.35 -3.88 -7.52
C LEU A 451 -12.61 -5.23 -7.50
N SER A 452 -11.73 -5.46 -6.53
CA SER A 452 -11.04 -6.74 -6.36
C SER A 452 -12.01 -7.86 -6.04
N ASN A 453 -12.96 -7.64 -5.13
CA ASN A 453 -13.99 -8.62 -4.78
C ASN A 453 -14.89 -8.93 -5.97
N LEU A 454 -15.29 -7.93 -6.75
CA LEU A 454 -16.07 -8.12 -7.97
C LEU A 454 -15.29 -8.96 -8.99
N ARG A 455 -14.05 -8.61 -9.28
CA ARG A 455 -13.15 -9.39 -10.16
C ARG A 455 -13.05 -10.84 -9.68
N ASP A 456 -12.73 -11.05 -8.40
CA ASP A 456 -12.49 -12.38 -7.81
C ASP A 456 -13.76 -13.22 -7.70
N THR A 457 -14.94 -12.60 -7.70
CA THR A 457 -16.23 -13.27 -7.70
C THR A 457 -16.70 -13.59 -9.12
N LEU A 458 -16.57 -12.65 -10.05
CA LEU A 458 -17.09 -12.80 -11.42
C LEU A 458 -16.21 -13.72 -12.26
N LEU A 459 -14.89 -13.56 -12.17
CA LEU A 459 -13.95 -14.29 -13.02
C LEU A 459 -14.07 -15.83 -12.90
N PRO A 460 -14.12 -16.45 -11.70
CA PRO A 460 -14.33 -17.90 -11.60
C PRO A 460 -15.63 -18.38 -12.21
N LYS A 461 -16.72 -17.60 -12.08
CA LYS A 461 -18.02 -17.93 -12.64
C LYS A 461 -18.06 -17.84 -14.16
N LEU A 462 -17.37 -16.85 -14.72
CA LEU A 462 -17.18 -16.71 -16.17
C LEU A 462 -16.33 -17.85 -16.74
N ILE A 463 -15.22 -18.20 -16.06
CA ILE A 463 -14.33 -19.28 -16.51
C ILE A 463 -14.98 -20.66 -16.36
N SER A 464 -15.86 -20.85 -15.38
CA SER A 464 -16.60 -22.12 -15.20
C SER A 464 -17.84 -22.25 -16.07
N GLY A 465 -18.28 -21.16 -16.73
CA GLY A 465 -19.54 -21.10 -17.48
C GLY A 465 -20.79 -21.09 -16.59
N GLU A 466 -20.63 -20.83 -15.28
CA GLU A 466 -21.76 -20.57 -14.37
C GLU A 466 -22.45 -19.24 -14.73
N LEU A 467 -21.69 -18.30 -15.27
CA LEU A 467 -22.14 -17.02 -15.78
C LEU A 467 -21.71 -16.90 -17.25
N SER A 468 -22.57 -16.43 -18.12
CA SER A 468 -22.21 -16.13 -19.50
C SER A 468 -21.85 -14.64 -19.67
N LEU A 469 -21.13 -14.29 -20.75
CA LEU A 469 -20.85 -12.89 -21.08
C LEU A 469 -22.14 -12.10 -21.41
N GLU A 470 -23.15 -12.79 -21.90
CA GLU A 470 -24.47 -12.22 -22.23
C GLU A 470 -25.27 -11.83 -20.96
N ASP A 471 -24.98 -12.47 -19.82
CA ASP A 471 -25.59 -12.15 -18.53
C ASP A 471 -25.01 -10.87 -17.89
N LEU A 472 -23.89 -10.35 -18.42
CA LEU A 472 -23.27 -9.14 -17.88
C LEU A 472 -23.95 -7.88 -18.46
N PRO A 473 -24.27 -6.88 -17.62
CA PRO A 473 -24.72 -5.59 -18.13
C PRO A 473 -23.64 -4.99 -19.03
N ASP A 474 -24.05 -4.29 -20.07
CA ASP A 474 -23.16 -3.69 -21.05
C ASP A 474 -22.23 -2.65 -20.37
N LEU A 475 -21.07 -3.11 -19.92
CA LEU A 475 -20.08 -2.29 -19.21
C LEU A 475 -19.37 -1.27 -20.12
N THR A 476 -19.70 -1.27 -21.42
CA THR A 476 -19.07 -0.39 -22.41
C THR A 476 -19.80 0.94 -22.59
N THR A 477 -21.04 1.07 -22.09
CA THR A 477 -21.88 2.25 -22.32
C THR A 477 -21.76 3.35 -21.26
N ASN A 478 -21.04 3.17 -20.15
CA ASN A 478 -20.93 4.14 -19.06
C ASN A 478 -19.54 4.79 -18.92
N THR A 479 -18.80 5.00 -20.02
CA THR A 479 -17.49 5.68 -19.99
C THR A 479 -17.57 7.21 -20.19
N GLU A 480 -18.75 7.80 -20.25
CA GLU A 480 -18.91 9.27 -20.48
C GLU A 480 -19.55 10.05 -19.31
N ALA A 481 -19.73 9.45 -18.14
CA ALA A 481 -20.33 10.17 -17.00
C ALA A 481 -19.61 9.82 -15.69
N ALA A 482 -18.44 10.41 -15.45
CA ALA A 482 -17.89 10.70 -14.12
C ALA A 482 -16.67 11.64 -14.24
#